data_4a538848ec0972a4dd6b62de850ddcc0
#
_entry.id   4a538848ec0972a4dd6b62de850ddcc0
#
_cell.length_a   1.000
_cell.length_b   1.000
_cell.length_c   1.000
_cell.angle_alpha   90.00
_cell.angle_beta   90.00
_cell.angle_gamma   90.00
#
_symmetry.space_group_name_H-M   'P 1'
#
loop_
_entity.id
_entity.type
_entity.pdbx_description
1 polymer ?
#
loop_
_entity_poly.entity_id
_entity_poly.type
_entity_poly.pdbx_seq_one_letter_code
_entity_poly.pdbx_strand_id
1 'polypeptide(L)'
;MSDLLFSVFPNENFVDLGLYQYGWEQCAPAHSFGPAARNHYIFHYVISGTGTLFADDENGNTTEWQVKSGQGFMLFPGQVNTYIADSTLPWEYTWVEFDGLRAREIVTTAGLSLNQPVYHASSKELRNQMMGEMLYLSRHSEESPFHLIGHLYLFLDYFMRSAATVHVKQNGSIRDFYIKEALSYIEQNFQNDISVEDISAFCGLNRSYFGKIFHDTIGRSPQEFLISYRMTTVSYTHLRA
;
A
#
# COMPACT_ATOMS: atom_id res chain seq x y z
N MET A 1 25.80 -14.50 -4.04
CA MET A 1 25.35 -13.18 -4.51
C MET A 1 23.86 -13.22 -4.59
N SER A 2 23.16 -12.21 -4.11
CA SER A 2 21.74 -12.08 -4.33
C SER A 2 21.50 -11.56 -5.75
N ASP A 3 20.56 -12.15 -6.48
CA ASP A 3 20.07 -11.60 -7.74
C ASP A 3 18.88 -10.69 -7.40
N LEU A 4 18.99 -9.41 -7.76
CA LEU A 4 18.02 -8.36 -7.42
C LEU A 4 17.56 -7.66 -8.70
N LEU A 5 16.24 -7.59 -8.90
CA LEU A 5 15.57 -6.67 -9.82
C LEU A 5 14.82 -5.63 -8.98
N PHE A 6 15.13 -4.37 -9.19
CA PHE A 6 14.51 -3.27 -8.46
C PHE A 6 14.23 -2.11 -9.40
N SER A 7 13.03 -1.55 -9.31
CA SER A 7 12.61 -0.41 -10.09
C SER A 7 11.84 0.59 -9.25
N VAL A 8 12.07 1.88 -9.51
CA VAL A 8 11.31 2.99 -8.93
C VAL A 8 10.38 3.52 -10.01
N PHE A 9 9.11 3.60 -9.68
CA PHE A 9 8.10 4.14 -10.58
C PHE A 9 8.31 5.66 -10.75
N PRO A 10 8.31 6.19 -11.99
CA PRO A 10 8.33 7.63 -12.20
C PRO A 10 7.07 8.24 -11.57
N ASN A 11 7.28 9.27 -10.74
CA ASN A 11 6.19 9.90 -9.98
C ASN A 11 5.21 10.58 -10.95
N GLU A 12 4.09 9.91 -11.23
CA GLU A 12 2.95 10.46 -11.95
C GLU A 12 1.75 10.58 -11.00
N ASN A 13 0.86 11.54 -11.27
CA ASN A 13 -0.25 11.92 -10.38
C ASN A 13 -1.40 10.88 -10.38
N PHE A 14 -1.14 9.67 -9.92
CA PHE A 14 -2.18 8.70 -9.62
C PHE A 14 -2.62 8.87 -8.16
N VAL A 15 -3.79 9.48 -7.96
CA VAL A 15 -4.28 9.86 -6.62
C VAL A 15 -4.95 8.70 -5.91
N ASP A 16 -5.70 7.87 -6.65
CA ASP A 16 -6.43 6.73 -6.10
C ASP A 16 -5.49 5.65 -5.58
N LEU A 17 -4.54 5.28 -6.42
CA LEU A 17 -3.51 4.28 -6.16
C LEU A 17 -2.26 4.67 -6.95
N GLY A 18 -1.17 4.91 -6.25
CA GLY A 18 0.15 5.17 -6.78
C GLY A 18 1.06 3.97 -6.57
N LEU A 19 1.87 3.67 -7.57
CA LEU A 19 2.96 2.72 -7.52
C LEU A 19 4.24 3.48 -7.18
N TYR A 20 5.09 2.98 -6.29
CA TYR A 20 6.33 3.65 -5.88
C TYR A 20 7.57 2.87 -6.26
N GLN A 21 7.66 1.64 -5.82
CA GLN A 21 8.72 0.73 -6.20
C GLN A 21 8.23 -0.71 -6.23
N TYR A 22 8.91 -1.53 -6.97
CA TYR A 22 8.60 -2.93 -7.12
C TYR A 22 9.86 -3.70 -7.51
N GLY A 23 9.89 -4.99 -7.25
CA GLY A 23 11.03 -5.79 -7.58
C GLY A 23 10.90 -7.25 -7.22
N TRP A 24 11.99 -7.95 -7.44
CA TRP A 24 12.19 -9.36 -7.14
C TRP A 24 13.62 -9.56 -6.63
N GLU A 25 13.77 -10.47 -5.68
CA GLU A 25 15.08 -10.82 -5.14
C GLU A 25 15.16 -12.30 -4.77
N GLN A 26 16.26 -12.93 -5.18
CA GLN A 26 16.75 -14.18 -4.61
C GLN A 26 17.71 -13.82 -3.48
N CYS A 27 17.26 -13.93 -2.24
CA CYS A 27 18.05 -13.53 -1.07
C CYS A 27 19.30 -14.41 -0.89
N ALA A 28 20.38 -13.78 -0.43
CA ALA A 28 21.50 -14.52 0.14
C ALA A 28 21.10 -15.14 1.50
N PRO A 29 21.78 -16.21 1.97
CA PRO A 29 21.61 -16.72 3.33
C PRO A 29 21.73 -15.62 4.38
N ALA A 30 20.77 -15.57 5.30
CA ALA A 30 20.66 -14.56 6.37
C ALA A 30 20.62 -13.11 5.87
N HIS A 31 20.21 -12.87 4.62
CA HIS A 31 19.97 -11.52 4.10
C HIS A 31 18.98 -10.78 5.00
N SER A 32 19.31 -9.59 5.42
CA SER A 32 18.54 -8.79 6.36
C SER A 32 18.30 -7.38 5.83
N PHE A 33 17.09 -6.87 6.02
CA PHE A 33 16.73 -5.49 5.77
C PHE A 33 16.10 -4.88 7.01
N GLY A 34 16.49 -3.65 7.32
CA GLY A 34 16.00 -2.91 8.50
C GLY A 34 17.03 -2.84 9.64
N PRO A 35 16.67 -2.23 10.81
CA PRO A 35 15.36 -1.62 11.05
C PRO A 35 15.08 -0.42 10.16
N ALA A 36 13.86 -0.33 9.62
CA ALA A 36 13.44 0.75 8.76
C ALA A 36 11.94 1.04 8.94
N ALA A 37 11.53 2.26 8.58
CA ALA A 37 10.12 2.62 8.42
C ALA A 37 9.92 3.28 7.06
N ARG A 38 8.78 3.03 6.44
CA ARG A 38 8.37 3.62 5.17
C ARG A 38 7.05 4.36 5.33
N ASN A 39 6.76 5.27 4.40
CA ASN A 39 5.52 6.06 4.43
C ASN A 39 4.41 5.46 3.58
N HIS A 40 4.65 4.31 2.95
CA HIS A 40 3.75 3.62 2.03
C HIS A 40 3.56 2.17 2.46
N TYR A 41 2.55 1.51 1.92
CA TYR A 41 2.36 0.08 2.04
C TYR A 41 3.36 -0.66 1.16
N ILE A 42 4.01 -1.71 1.70
CA ILE A 42 4.85 -2.62 0.93
C ILE A 42 4.35 -4.04 1.15
N PHE A 43 3.92 -4.67 0.09
CA PHE A 43 3.56 -6.09 0.13
C PHE A 43 4.68 -6.94 -0.45
N HIS A 44 5.21 -7.85 0.36
CA HIS A 44 6.14 -8.89 -0.07
C HIS A 44 5.40 -10.20 -0.22
N TYR A 45 5.66 -10.92 -1.32
CA TYR A 45 5.16 -12.28 -1.52
C TYR A 45 6.32 -13.25 -1.65
N VAL A 46 6.35 -14.28 -0.79
CA VAL A 46 7.41 -15.30 -0.73
C VAL A 46 7.14 -16.40 -1.73
N ILE A 47 7.97 -16.48 -2.76
CA ILE A 47 7.91 -17.49 -3.84
C ILE A 47 8.46 -18.81 -3.33
N SER A 48 9.66 -18.78 -2.73
CA SER A 48 10.33 -19.94 -2.13
C SER A 48 11.09 -19.55 -0.87
N GLY A 49 11.49 -20.55 -0.08
CA GLY A 49 12.24 -20.33 1.15
C GLY A 49 11.40 -19.94 2.36
N THR A 50 12.08 -19.52 3.42
CA THR A 50 11.51 -19.10 4.70
C THR A 50 12.33 -17.99 5.32
N GLY A 51 11.80 -17.33 6.37
CA GLY A 51 12.49 -16.30 7.15
C GLY A 51 11.56 -15.65 8.16
N THR A 52 12.03 -14.61 8.80
CA THR A 52 11.37 -13.96 9.93
C THR A 52 11.14 -12.48 9.65
N LEU A 53 9.91 -12.04 9.89
CA LEU A 53 9.53 -10.63 9.97
C LEU A 53 9.46 -10.23 11.44
N PHE A 54 10.11 -9.14 11.80
CA PHE A 54 9.97 -8.41 13.06
C PHE A 54 9.30 -7.09 12.73
N ALA A 55 8.12 -6.84 13.28
CA ALA A 55 7.35 -5.64 12.96
C ALA A 55 6.57 -5.16 14.19
N ASP A 56 6.46 -3.85 14.36
CA ASP A 56 5.74 -3.27 15.48
C ASP A 56 4.22 -3.43 15.30
N ASP A 57 3.55 -3.84 16.39
CA ASP A 57 2.10 -3.89 16.47
C ASP A 57 1.48 -2.49 16.67
N GLU A 58 0.16 -2.39 16.80
CA GLU A 58 -0.55 -1.12 17.03
C GLU A 58 -0.19 -0.41 18.34
N ASN A 59 0.44 -1.12 19.30
CA ASN A 59 0.90 -0.60 20.58
C ASN A 59 2.39 -0.22 20.57
N GLY A 60 3.08 -0.44 19.42
CA GLY A 60 4.51 -0.20 19.27
C GLY A 60 5.39 -1.32 19.85
N ASN A 61 4.83 -2.52 20.12
CA ASN A 61 5.62 -3.66 20.55
C ASN A 61 6.04 -4.48 19.34
N THR A 62 7.32 -4.81 19.25
CA THR A 62 7.84 -5.64 18.17
C THR A 62 7.36 -7.09 18.30
N THR A 63 6.70 -7.59 17.27
CA THR A 63 6.20 -8.96 17.16
C THR A 63 6.99 -9.72 16.09
N GLU A 64 7.21 -11.02 16.32
CA GLU A 64 7.92 -11.91 15.40
C GLU A 64 6.93 -12.79 14.63
N TRP A 65 7.15 -12.87 13.30
CA TRP A 65 6.34 -13.65 12.38
C TRP A 65 7.21 -14.52 11.49
N GLN A 66 6.99 -15.84 11.53
CA GLN A 66 7.61 -16.76 10.58
C GLN A 66 6.84 -16.74 9.26
N VAL A 67 7.53 -16.45 8.16
CA VAL A 67 6.92 -16.37 6.83
C VAL A 67 7.63 -17.32 5.89
N LYS A 68 6.84 -18.10 5.13
CA LYS A 68 7.34 -19.16 4.23
C LYS A 68 6.72 -19.06 2.84
N SER A 69 7.26 -19.86 1.92
CA SER A 69 6.74 -19.99 0.56
C SER A 69 5.22 -20.08 0.48
N GLY A 70 4.62 -19.33 -0.42
CA GLY A 70 3.16 -19.25 -0.62
C GLY A 70 2.43 -18.30 0.32
N GLN A 71 3.15 -17.65 1.25
CA GLN A 71 2.67 -16.57 2.11
C GLN A 71 3.21 -15.23 1.63
N GLY A 72 2.68 -14.15 2.17
CA GLY A 72 3.23 -12.82 2.00
C GLY A 72 3.17 -12.06 3.32
N PHE A 73 3.77 -10.88 3.36
CA PHE A 73 3.65 -9.98 4.49
C PHE A 73 3.52 -8.53 4.03
N MET A 74 2.74 -7.78 4.78
CA MET A 74 2.51 -6.35 4.58
C MET A 74 3.33 -5.54 5.57
N LEU A 75 4.04 -4.54 5.09
CA LEU A 75 4.63 -3.47 5.88
C LEU A 75 3.73 -2.25 5.77
N PHE A 76 3.43 -1.63 6.91
CA PHE A 76 2.46 -0.53 6.99
C PHE A 76 3.16 0.83 7.07
N PRO A 77 2.53 1.91 6.60
CA PRO A 77 3.08 3.26 6.73
C PRO A 77 3.43 3.59 8.18
N GLY A 78 4.67 4.07 8.41
CA GLY A 78 5.18 4.43 9.73
C GLY A 78 5.59 3.27 10.64
N GLN A 79 5.34 2.01 10.26
CA GLN A 79 5.71 0.84 11.04
C GLN A 79 7.22 0.59 10.99
N VAL A 80 7.86 0.48 12.16
CA VAL A 80 9.25 0.01 12.23
C VAL A 80 9.26 -1.49 12.01
N ASN A 81 10.13 -1.95 11.11
CA ASN A 81 10.23 -3.36 10.76
C ASN A 81 11.66 -3.77 10.44
N THR A 82 11.94 -5.04 10.63
CA THR A 82 13.15 -5.75 10.16
C THR A 82 12.71 -7.10 9.65
N TYR A 83 13.27 -7.57 8.54
CA TYR A 83 13.01 -8.93 8.08
C TYR A 83 14.31 -9.61 7.66
N ILE A 84 14.39 -10.91 7.93
CA ILE A 84 15.62 -11.70 7.78
C ILE A 84 15.29 -13.01 7.08
N ALA A 85 15.91 -13.27 5.93
CA ALA A 85 15.84 -14.55 5.26
C ALA A 85 16.56 -15.65 6.06
N ASP A 86 16.07 -16.88 6.00
CA ASP A 86 16.68 -18.01 6.68
C ASP A 86 18.11 -18.26 6.15
N SER A 87 18.99 -18.77 7.02
CA SER A 87 20.39 -19.01 6.69
C SER A 87 20.63 -20.24 5.83
N THR A 88 19.68 -21.20 5.81
CA THR A 88 19.78 -22.47 5.07
C THR A 88 18.80 -22.56 3.91
N LEU A 89 17.64 -21.94 4.05
CA LEU A 89 16.57 -21.90 3.05
C LEU A 89 16.08 -20.45 2.84
N PRO A 90 16.96 -19.55 2.34
CA PRO A 90 16.66 -18.13 2.23
C PRO A 90 15.49 -17.88 1.27
N TRP A 91 14.79 -16.77 1.49
CA TRP A 91 13.67 -16.33 0.64
C TRP A 91 14.11 -16.06 -0.81
N GLU A 92 13.22 -16.43 -1.71
CA GLU A 92 12.97 -15.78 -2.98
C GLU A 92 11.65 -15.04 -2.84
N TYR A 93 11.62 -13.72 -3.03
CA TYR A 93 10.40 -12.92 -2.93
C TYR A 93 10.28 -11.88 -4.03
N THR A 94 9.06 -11.43 -4.25
CA THR A 94 8.74 -10.24 -5.04
C THR A 94 7.99 -9.24 -4.16
N TRP A 95 8.12 -7.94 -4.42
CA TRP A 95 7.41 -6.91 -3.67
C TRP A 95 6.83 -5.83 -4.55
N VAL A 96 5.81 -5.15 -4.04
CA VAL A 96 5.20 -3.96 -4.62
C VAL A 96 4.95 -2.96 -3.50
N GLU A 97 5.48 -1.74 -3.66
CA GLU A 97 5.22 -0.59 -2.79
C GLU A 97 4.18 0.31 -3.44
N PHE A 98 3.11 0.57 -2.73
CA PHE A 98 1.97 1.35 -3.21
C PHE A 98 1.35 2.18 -2.08
N ASP A 99 0.67 3.26 -2.46
CA ASP A 99 -0.16 4.06 -1.54
C ASP A 99 -1.27 4.74 -2.36
N GLY A 100 -2.14 5.48 -1.71
CA GLY A 100 -3.22 6.23 -2.32
C GLY A 100 -4.50 6.16 -1.50
N LEU A 101 -5.53 6.83 -1.99
CA LEU A 101 -6.82 6.96 -1.30
C LEU A 101 -7.47 5.62 -0.97
N ARG A 102 -7.24 4.61 -1.80
CA ARG A 102 -7.85 3.29 -1.65
C ARG A 102 -6.94 2.25 -1.00
N ALA A 103 -5.66 2.57 -0.79
CA ALA A 103 -4.68 1.59 -0.31
C ALA A 103 -5.09 0.98 1.03
N ARG A 104 -5.48 1.81 2.01
CA ARG A 104 -5.93 1.34 3.33
C ARG A 104 -7.16 0.44 3.24
N GLU A 105 -8.15 0.83 2.44
CA GLU A 105 -9.37 0.04 2.25
C GLU A 105 -9.06 -1.35 1.69
N ILE A 106 -8.20 -1.40 0.66
CA ILE A 106 -7.77 -2.63 0.00
C ILE A 106 -7.07 -3.56 0.99
N VAL A 107 -6.08 -3.04 1.73
CA VAL A 107 -5.30 -3.81 2.71
C VAL A 107 -6.20 -4.34 3.84
N THR A 108 -7.11 -3.52 4.36
CA THR A 108 -8.07 -3.92 5.38
C THR A 108 -9.07 -4.96 4.86
N THR A 109 -9.53 -4.82 3.61
CA THR A 109 -10.43 -5.80 2.96
C THR A 109 -9.75 -7.15 2.81
N ALA A 110 -8.44 -7.18 2.53
CA ALA A 110 -7.65 -8.40 2.52
C ALA A 110 -7.39 -8.99 3.93
N GLY A 111 -7.90 -8.35 4.99
CA GLY A 111 -7.80 -8.83 6.37
C GLY A 111 -6.44 -8.58 7.03
N LEU A 112 -5.62 -7.68 6.47
CA LEU A 112 -4.31 -7.37 7.01
C LEU A 112 -4.35 -6.13 7.92
N SER A 113 -3.56 -6.17 8.98
CA SER A 113 -3.41 -5.10 9.97
C SER A 113 -2.01 -5.16 10.62
N LEU A 114 -1.66 -4.13 11.40
CA LEU A 114 -0.41 -4.14 12.20
C LEU A 114 -0.30 -5.38 13.10
N ASN A 115 -1.43 -5.87 13.62
CA ASN A 115 -1.48 -7.07 14.46
C ASN A 115 -1.56 -8.39 13.66
N GLN A 116 -1.82 -8.32 12.36
CA GLN A 116 -1.90 -9.47 11.45
C GLN A 116 -1.29 -9.12 10.08
N PRO A 117 0.05 -8.95 10.01
CA PRO A 117 0.70 -8.53 8.78
C PRO A 117 0.90 -9.66 7.76
N VAL A 118 0.71 -10.92 8.16
CA VAL A 118 1.00 -12.08 7.29
C VAL A 118 -0.20 -12.47 6.46
N TYR A 119 -0.01 -12.42 5.14
CA TYR A 119 -1.00 -12.84 4.15
C TYR A 119 -1.00 -14.35 3.96
N HIS A 120 -2.21 -14.91 3.92
CA HIS A 120 -2.48 -16.30 3.55
C HIS A 120 -3.49 -16.33 2.40
N ALA A 121 -3.24 -17.18 1.41
CA ALA A 121 -4.16 -17.33 0.30
C ALA A 121 -5.22 -18.40 0.57
N SER A 122 -6.48 -18.12 0.24
CA SER A 122 -7.59 -19.08 0.21
C SER A 122 -7.70 -19.80 -1.13
N SER A 123 -7.20 -19.20 -2.22
CA SER A 123 -7.24 -19.74 -3.59
C SER A 123 -5.85 -19.77 -4.20
N LYS A 124 -5.41 -20.97 -4.59
CA LYS A 124 -4.12 -21.16 -5.29
C LYS A 124 -4.11 -20.47 -6.66
N GLU A 125 -5.22 -20.50 -7.37
CA GLU A 125 -5.34 -19.89 -8.70
C GLU A 125 -5.19 -18.38 -8.63
N LEU A 126 -6.03 -17.70 -7.81
CA LEU A 126 -5.97 -16.24 -7.63
C LEU A 126 -4.62 -15.78 -7.07
N ARG A 127 -4.04 -16.55 -6.14
CA ARG A 127 -2.69 -16.29 -5.62
C ARG A 127 -1.64 -16.33 -6.74
N ASN A 128 -1.72 -17.30 -7.66
CA ASN A 128 -0.79 -17.38 -8.77
C ASN A 128 -0.98 -16.23 -9.76
N GLN A 129 -2.21 -15.78 -9.98
CA GLN A 129 -2.49 -14.58 -10.77
C GLN A 129 -1.91 -13.35 -10.10
N MET A 130 -2.15 -13.15 -8.81
CA MET A 130 -1.54 -12.07 -8.01
C MET A 130 -0.01 -12.05 -8.15
N MET A 131 0.63 -13.19 -7.92
CA MET A 131 2.10 -13.32 -8.06
C MET A 131 2.54 -13.02 -9.50
N GLY A 132 1.77 -13.44 -10.50
CA GLY A 132 2.04 -13.17 -11.91
C GLY A 132 2.09 -11.68 -12.20
N GLU A 133 1.17 -10.88 -11.67
CA GLU A 133 1.14 -9.42 -11.81
C GLU A 133 2.35 -8.76 -11.14
N MET A 134 2.71 -9.20 -9.92
CA MET A 134 3.89 -8.69 -9.21
C MET A 134 5.18 -8.97 -9.99
N LEU A 135 5.33 -10.19 -10.52
CA LEU A 135 6.49 -10.57 -11.35
C LEU A 135 6.49 -9.84 -12.70
N TYR A 136 5.31 -9.56 -13.26
CA TYR A 136 5.21 -8.75 -14.46
C TYR A 136 5.78 -7.36 -14.22
N LEU A 137 5.33 -6.66 -13.18
CA LEU A 137 5.85 -5.35 -12.79
C LEU A 137 7.38 -5.38 -12.66
N SER A 138 7.93 -6.37 -11.94
CA SER A 138 9.38 -6.46 -11.70
C SER A 138 10.23 -6.67 -12.95
N ARG A 139 9.64 -7.15 -14.06
CA ARG A 139 10.36 -7.51 -15.29
C ARG A 139 10.12 -6.55 -16.45
N HIS A 140 9.17 -5.63 -16.33
CA HIS A 140 8.73 -4.75 -17.41
C HIS A 140 8.73 -3.27 -16.98
N SER A 141 9.80 -2.85 -16.30
CA SER A 141 9.93 -1.49 -15.76
C SER A 141 10.01 -0.40 -16.83
N GLU A 142 10.25 -0.76 -18.09
CA GLU A 142 10.31 0.11 -19.27
C GLU A 142 8.93 0.40 -19.88
N GLU A 143 7.90 -0.27 -19.44
CA GLU A 143 6.53 -0.06 -19.92
C GLU A 143 5.99 1.32 -19.52
N SER A 144 4.94 1.75 -20.23
CA SER A 144 4.34 3.05 -19.92
C SER A 144 3.74 3.08 -18.51
N PRO A 145 3.75 4.24 -17.82
CA PRO A 145 3.16 4.38 -16.48
C PRO A 145 1.70 3.90 -16.41
N PHE A 146 0.89 4.15 -17.44
CA PHE A 146 -0.49 3.67 -17.49
C PHE A 146 -0.58 2.14 -17.53
N HIS A 147 0.35 1.50 -18.23
CA HIS A 147 0.41 0.04 -18.30
C HIS A 147 0.77 -0.57 -16.94
N LEU A 148 1.81 -0.03 -16.30
CA LEU A 148 2.25 -0.47 -14.97
C LEU A 148 1.17 -0.24 -13.90
N ILE A 149 0.46 0.89 -13.93
CA ILE A 149 -0.69 1.15 -13.05
C ILE A 149 -1.83 0.17 -13.34
N GLY A 150 -2.09 -0.19 -14.59
CA GLY A 150 -3.06 -1.23 -14.94
C GLY A 150 -2.73 -2.57 -14.24
N HIS A 151 -1.47 -2.99 -14.25
CA HIS A 151 -1.00 -4.18 -13.57
C HIS A 151 -1.05 -4.05 -12.03
N LEU A 152 -0.82 -2.86 -11.47
CA LEU A 152 -1.06 -2.59 -10.05
C LEU A 152 -2.52 -2.86 -9.67
N TYR A 153 -3.51 -2.39 -10.45
CA TYR A 153 -4.93 -2.63 -10.19
C TYR A 153 -5.29 -4.11 -10.28
N LEU A 154 -4.76 -4.85 -11.25
CA LEU A 154 -4.96 -6.29 -11.37
C LEU A 154 -4.33 -7.04 -10.19
N PHE A 155 -3.11 -6.69 -9.79
CA PHE A 155 -2.46 -7.22 -8.59
C PHE A 155 -3.36 -7.03 -7.36
N LEU A 156 -3.86 -5.82 -7.12
CA LEU A 156 -4.66 -5.50 -5.95
C LEU A 156 -6.04 -6.20 -5.96
N ASP A 157 -6.67 -6.40 -7.14
CA ASP A 157 -7.89 -7.20 -7.27
C ASP A 157 -7.63 -8.65 -6.86
N TYR A 158 -6.59 -9.28 -7.43
CA TYR A 158 -6.24 -10.65 -7.08
C TYR A 158 -5.79 -10.79 -5.62
N PHE A 159 -5.08 -9.80 -5.08
CA PHE A 159 -4.66 -9.74 -3.67
C PHE A 159 -5.86 -9.79 -2.74
N MET A 160 -6.84 -8.91 -2.92
CA MET A 160 -8.07 -8.92 -2.10
C MET A 160 -8.86 -10.22 -2.23
N ARG A 161 -9.06 -10.71 -3.46
CA ARG A 161 -9.88 -11.90 -3.73
C ARG A 161 -9.22 -13.19 -3.32
N SER A 162 -7.90 -13.26 -3.29
CA SER A 162 -7.15 -14.44 -2.89
C SER A 162 -6.91 -14.55 -1.38
N ALA A 163 -7.07 -13.47 -0.62
CA ALA A 163 -6.83 -13.47 0.81
C ALA A 163 -7.77 -14.45 1.56
N ALA A 164 -7.21 -15.17 2.54
CA ALA A 164 -7.99 -16.13 3.34
C ALA A 164 -8.95 -15.44 4.31
N THR A 165 -8.64 -14.19 4.70
CA THR A 165 -9.41 -13.39 5.67
C THR A 165 -10.01 -12.19 4.94
N VAL A 166 -11.01 -12.42 4.10
CA VAL A 166 -11.68 -11.32 3.39
C VAL A 166 -12.72 -10.68 4.29
N HIS A 167 -12.54 -9.40 4.63
CA HIS A 167 -13.56 -8.59 5.26
C HIS A 167 -14.40 -7.89 4.18
N VAL A 168 -15.51 -8.50 3.79
CA VAL A 168 -16.43 -7.89 2.83
C VAL A 168 -17.08 -6.66 3.48
N LYS A 169 -16.66 -5.47 3.10
CA LYS A 169 -17.46 -4.26 3.37
C LYS A 169 -18.77 -4.34 2.62
N GLN A 170 -19.88 -4.14 3.32
CA GLN A 170 -21.17 -3.89 2.66
C GLN A 170 -21.04 -2.64 1.79
N ASN A 171 -21.39 -2.77 0.52
CA ASN A 171 -21.30 -1.72 -0.49
C ASN A 171 -21.95 -0.41 -0.04
N GLY A 172 -21.20 0.68 -0.19
CA GLY A 172 -21.73 2.04 -0.24
C GLY A 172 -22.29 2.56 1.08
N SER A 173 -21.46 2.73 2.10
CA SER A 173 -21.90 3.46 3.29
C SER A 173 -22.06 4.95 2.95
N ILE A 174 -22.99 5.63 3.61
CA ILE A 174 -23.16 7.08 3.50
C ILE A 174 -21.85 7.84 3.82
N ARG A 175 -20.96 7.22 4.59
CA ARG A 175 -19.60 7.72 4.86
C ARG A 175 -18.74 7.74 3.60
N ASP A 176 -18.78 6.68 2.80
CA ASP A 176 -18.01 6.58 1.56
C ASP A 176 -18.47 7.63 0.54
N PHE A 177 -19.75 7.95 0.54
CA PHE A 177 -20.30 9.05 -0.25
C PHE A 177 -19.68 10.39 0.19
N TYR A 178 -19.71 10.72 1.48
CA TYR A 178 -19.13 11.98 1.97
C TYR A 178 -17.62 12.09 1.72
N ILE A 179 -16.89 10.98 1.83
CA ILE A 179 -15.46 10.98 1.54
C ILE A 179 -15.20 11.23 0.05
N LYS A 180 -15.96 10.61 -0.85
CA LYS A 180 -15.85 10.88 -2.29
C LYS A 180 -16.14 12.33 -2.63
N GLU A 181 -17.19 12.93 -2.05
CA GLU A 181 -17.51 14.33 -2.24
C GLU A 181 -16.38 15.26 -1.73
N ALA A 182 -15.82 14.95 -0.55
CA ALA A 182 -14.70 15.71 0.00
C ALA A 182 -13.46 15.65 -0.89
N LEU A 183 -13.12 14.47 -1.41
CA LEU A 183 -11.97 14.29 -2.30
C LEU A 183 -12.17 15.04 -3.61
N SER A 184 -13.36 14.94 -4.22
CA SER A 184 -13.71 15.70 -5.43
C SER A 184 -13.60 17.20 -5.21
N TYR A 185 -14.06 17.69 -4.04
CA TYR A 185 -13.93 19.11 -3.70
C TYR A 185 -12.46 19.56 -3.54
N ILE A 186 -11.64 18.75 -2.87
CA ILE A 186 -10.20 19.00 -2.73
C ILE A 186 -9.54 19.05 -4.11
N GLU A 187 -9.79 18.05 -4.97
CA GLU A 187 -9.23 17.96 -6.30
C GLU A 187 -9.55 19.16 -7.18
N GLN A 188 -10.76 19.70 -7.07
CA GLN A 188 -11.20 20.87 -7.84
C GLN A 188 -10.71 22.20 -7.27
N ASN A 189 -10.38 22.25 -5.97
CA ASN A 189 -10.16 23.51 -5.25
C ASN A 189 -8.80 23.58 -4.52
N PHE A 190 -7.93 22.60 -4.60
CA PHE A 190 -6.67 22.57 -3.84
C PHE A 190 -5.75 23.76 -4.10
N GLN A 191 -5.86 24.41 -5.26
CA GLN A 191 -5.09 25.62 -5.64
C GLN A 191 -5.59 26.86 -4.91
N ASN A 192 -6.84 26.83 -4.43
CA ASN A 192 -7.44 27.92 -3.67
C ASN A 192 -7.08 27.79 -2.18
N ASP A 193 -7.28 28.86 -1.41
CA ASP A 193 -7.06 28.84 0.04
C ASP A 193 -8.24 28.18 0.77
N ILE A 194 -8.47 26.88 0.47
CA ILE A 194 -9.48 26.08 1.17
C ILE A 194 -8.96 25.54 2.49
N SER A 195 -9.84 25.50 3.48
CA SER A 195 -9.62 24.94 4.80
C SER A 195 -10.38 23.62 5.01
N VAL A 196 -10.10 22.91 6.10
CA VAL A 196 -10.88 21.73 6.51
C VAL A 196 -12.33 22.08 6.82
N GLU A 197 -12.58 23.30 7.30
CA GLU A 197 -13.91 23.85 7.52
C GLU A 197 -14.71 23.93 6.21
N ASP A 198 -14.10 24.45 5.16
CA ASP A 198 -14.74 24.60 3.85
C ASP A 198 -15.09 23.21 3.27
N ILE A 199 -14.17 22.25 3.38
CA ILE A 199 -14.39 20.86 2.92
C ILE A 199 -15.55 20.22 3.70
N SER A 200 -15.55 20.35 5.03
CA SER A 200 -16.61 19.78 5.86
C SER A 200 -17.97 20.42 5.62
N ALA A 201 -18.00 21.75 5.43
CA ALA A 201 -19.21 22.50 5.10
C ALA A 201 -19.77 22.11 3.73
N PHE A 202 -18.91 21.91 2.72
CA PHE A 202 -19.31 21.40 1.41
C PHE A 202 -19.99 20.04 1.50
N CYS A 203 -19.47 19.15 2.35
CA CYS A 203 -20.09 17.84 2.61
C CYS A 203 -21.35 17.91 3.50
N GLY A 204 -21.74 19.08 4.00
CA GLY A 204 -22.86 19.24 4.94
C GLY A 204 -22.60 18.61 6.32
N LEU A 205 -21.34 18.51 6.74
CA LEU A 205 -20.93 17.87 7.98
C LEU A 205 -20.28 18.89 8.93
N ASN A 206 -20.39 18.63 10.25
CA ASN A 206 -19.55 19.36 11.20
C ASN A 206 -18.09 18.86 11.11
N ARG A 207 -17.14 19.77 11.38
CA ARG A 207 -15.69 19.52 11.27
C ARG A 207 -15.22 18.29 12.06
N SER A 208 -15.70 18.11 13.29
CA SER A 208 -15.24 17.02 14.14
C SER A 208 -15.68 15.64 13.61
N TYR A 209 -16.92 15.52 13.18
CA TYR A 209 -17.43 14.29 12.58
C TYR A 209 -16.76 14.01 11.24
N PHE A 210 -16.63 15.04 10.40
CA PHE A 210 -15.89 14.91 9.12
C PHE A 210 -14.46 14.47 9.35
N GLY A 211 -13.72 15.10 10.26
CA GLY A 211 -12.34 14.73 10.58
C GLY A 211 -12.21 13.27 11.02
N LYS A 212 -13.16 12.80 11.84
CA LYS A 212 -13.19 11.39 12.28
C LYS A 212 -13.40 10.42 11.12
N ILE A 213 -14.48 10.61 10.31
CA ILE A 213 -14.79 9.68 9.22
C ILE A 213 -13.73 9.71 8.12
N PHE A 214 -13.13 10.89 7.88
CA PHE A 214 -12.03 11.05 6.92
C PHE A 214 -10.80 10.27 7.39
N HIS A 215 -10.37 10.47 8.64
CA HIS A 215 -9.25 9.74 9.22
C HIS A 215 -9.51 8.23 9.26
N ASP A 216 -10.71 7.81 9.66
CA ASP A 216 -11.08 6.39 9.71
C ASP A 216 -11.05 5.71 8.33
N THR A 217 -11.33 6.48 7.25
CA THR A 217 -11.38 5.96 5.88
C THR A 217 -10.02 6.07 5.18
N ILE A 218 -9.37 7.23 5.26
CA ILE A 218 -8.15 7.57 4.51
C ILE A 218 -6.86 7.24 5.30
N GLY A 219 -6.94 7.19 6.64
CA GLY A 219 -5.80 6.92 7.52
C GLY A 219 -4.97 8.15 7.89
N ARG A 220 -5.33 9.32 7.37
CA ARG A 220 -4.70 10.62 7.64
C ARG A 220 -5.78 11.65 7.98
N SER A 221 -5.42 12.69 8.73
CA SER A 221 -6.34 13.80 8.94
C SER A 221 -6.61 14.55 7.63
N PRO A 222 -7.78 15.21 7.48
CA PRO A 222 -8.07 16.04 6.30
C PRO A 222 -7.01 17.13 6.04
N GLN A 223 -6.44 17.70 7.10
CA GLN A 223 -5.40 18.72 7.01
C GLN A 223 -4.09 18.15 6.43
N GLU A 224 -3.61 17.04 6.97
CA GLU A 224 -2.40 16.35 6.47
C GLU A 224 -2.59 15.92 5.02
N PHE A 225 -3.78 15.42 4.69
CA PHE A 225 -4.11 15.05 3.32
C PHE A 225 -4.05 16.25 2.38
N LEU A 226 -4.70 17.36 2.70
CA LEU A 226 -4.71 18.57 1.87
C LEU A 226 -3.30 19.12 1.64
N ILE A 227 -2.47 19.16 2.71
CA ILE A 227 -1.07 19.59 2.61
C ILE A 227 -0.28 18.65 1.68
N SER A 228 -0.40 17.35 1.89
CA SER A 228 0.29 16.33 1.07
C SER A 228 -0.14 16.45 -0.40
N TYR A 229 -1.43 16.61 -0.66
CA TYR A 229 -1.99 16.77 -1.99
C TYR A 229 -1.42 18.00 -2.72
N ARG A 230 -1.40 19.16 -2.03
CA ARG A 230 -0.80 20.40 -2.54
C ARG A 230 0.69 20.22 -2.84
N MET A 231 1.45 19.61 -1.91
CA MET A 231 2.89 19.41 -2.09
C MET A 231 3.21 18.51 -3.28
N THR A 232 2.49 17.42 -3.44
CA THR A 232 2.68 16.48 -4.56
C THR A 232 2.40 17.18 -5.90
N THR A 233 1.34 18.00 -5.96
CA THR A 233 0.95 18.69 -7.20
C THR A 233 1.89 19.86 -7.55
N VAL A 234 2.41 20.58 -6.55
CA VAL A 234 3.37 21.71 -6.76
C VAL A 234 4.75 21.19 -7.21
N SER A 235 5.23 20.07 -6.64
CA SER A 235 6.50 19.47 -7.06
C SER A 235 6.49 19.09 -8.54
N TYR A 236 5.33 18.75 -9.09
CA TYR A 236 5.18 18.41 -10.49
C TYR A 236 5.22 19.61 -11.44
N THR A 237 4.67 20.76 -11.01
CA THR A 237 4.67 21.98 -11.83
C THR A 237 6.05 22.64 -11.92
N HIS A 238 6.89 22.51 -10.88
CA HIS A 238 8.25 23.07 -10.87
C HIS A 238 9.29 22.20 -11.59
N LEU A 239 9.05 20.92 -11.82
CA LEU A 239 9.96 20.05 -12.60
C LEU A 239 9.74 20.17 -14.12
N ARG A 240 8.71 20.88 -14.57
CA ARG A 240 8.38 21.10 -15.98
C ARG A 240 8.64 22.52 -16.50
N ALA A 241 9.09 23.41 -15.66
CA ALA A 241 9.53 24.77 -16.00
C ALA A 241 11.07 24.85 -16.00
#